data_71b464f3f5cef448bab9b59f2409d906
#
_entry.id   71b464f3f5cef448bab9b59f2409d906
#
_cell.length_a   1.000
_cell.length_b   1.000
_cell.length_c   1.000
_cell.angle_alpha   90.00
_cell.angle_beta   90.00
_cell.angle_gamma   90.00
#
_symmetry.space_group_name_H-M   'P 1'
#
loop_
_entity.id
_entity.type
_entity.pdbx_description
1 polymer ?
#
loop_
_entity_poly.entity_id
_entity_poly.type
_entity_poly.pdbx_seq_one_letter_code
_entity_poly.pdbx_strand_id
1 'polypeptide(L)'
;AYRNRSELSPHSDPGDLLSFLCIRPAMTGGVSRFVSSLSVFDEIRRERPDLLVVLARGFRYHRFGEEGPGDDPVTPHRVPVFSECNGLVSGRFVREYVEIAADKDHSIVLTDVEREAIGYLEATANRPDLALDFTMAAGEAVVANNFTVFHARTAFTDDPDRRRHLLRLWLAADPPRPVVPETMTYPGEPGIPPQWGRTPSFASRFDSQ
;
A
#
# COMPACT_ATOMS: atom_id res chain seq x y z
N ALA A 1 8.17 -2.54 -8.09
CA ALA A 1 6.93 -1.81 -8.39
C ALA A 1 7.19 -0.33 -8.70
N TYR A 2 7.89 0.44 -7.85
CA TYR A 2 8.05 1.90 -8.00
C TYR A 2 8.79 2.38 -9.27
N ARG A 3 9.55 1.52 -9.95
CA ARG A 3 10.17 1.82 -11.26
C ARG A 3 9.35 1.35 -12.46
N ASN A 4 8.20 0.70 -12.20
CA ASN A 4 7.32 0.18 -13.23
C ASN A 4 6.43 1.29 -13.80
N ARG A 5 6.14 1.23 -15.09
CA ARG A 5 5.22 2.14 -15.79
C ARG A 5 3.79 1.65 -15.81
N SER A 6 3.55 0.42 -15.36
CA SER A 6 2.21 -0.17 -15.26
C SER A 6 1.37 0.56 -14.23
N GLU A 7 0.08 0.37 -14.32
CA GLU A 7 -0.87 0.79 -13.29
C GLU A 7 -0.50 0.21 -11.92
N LEU A 8 -0.78 0.97 -10.87
CA LEU A 8 -0.73 0.54 -9.47
C LEU A 8 -2.13 0.61 -8.90
N SER A 9 -2.65 -0.52 -8.46
CA SER A 9 -3.94 -0.63 -7.77
C SER A 9 -3.96 0.14 -6.44
N PRO A 10 -5.15 0.48 -5.91
CA PRO A 10 -5.29 1.12 -4.61
C PRO A 10 -4.57 0.35 -3.50
N HIS A 11 -3.66 1.03 -2.80
CA HIS A 11 -2.86 0.45 -1.71
C HIS A 11 -2.43 1.53 -0.71
N SER A 12 -1.93 1.09 0.44
CA SER A 12 -1.20 1.92 1.38
C SER A 12 0.27 1.53 1.42
N ASP A 13 1.17 2.50 1.54
CA ASP A 13 2.59 2.24 1.75
C ASP A 13 2.90 1.91 3.23
N PRO A 14 4.05 1.30 3.55
CA PRO A 14 4.54 1.23 4.93
C PRO A 14 4.86 2.64 5.47
N GLY A 15 4.74 2.83 6.77
CA GLY A 15 4.97 4.10 7.45
C GLY A 15 3.67 4.88 7.73
N ASP A 16 3.79 5.92 8.56
CA ASP A 16 2.62 6.68 9.02
C ASP A 16 2.16 7.68 7.98
N LEU A 17 3.13 8.37 7.36
CA LEU A 17 2.88 9.39 6.34
C LEU A 17 3.60 9.01 5.05
N LEU A 18 2.89 9.23 3.95
CA LEU A 18 3.42 9.15 2.60
C LEU A 18 3.63 10.57 2.07
N SER A 19 4.80 10.85 1.53
CA SER A 19 5.08 12.11 0.84
C SER A 19 5.57 11.85 -0.58
N PHE A 20 5.04 12.61 -1.53
CA PHE A 20 5.55 12.70 -2.89
C PHE A 20 5.95 14.14 -3.21
N LEU A 21 7.09 14.30 -3.86
CA LEU A 21 7.49 15.55 -4.52
C LEU A 21 7.69 15.26 -6.01
N CYS A 22 6.98 15.97 -6.87
CA CYS A 22 7.13 15.84 -8.31
C CYS A 22 8.31 16.68 -8.80
N ILE A 23 9.37 16.03 -9.23
CA ILE A 23 10.48 16.68 -9.95
C ILE A 23 10.12 16.81 -11.42
N ARG A 24 9.45 15.81 -11.98
CA ARG A 24 9.04 15.77 -13.39
C ARG A 24 7.84 14.85 -13.58
N PRO A 25 6.72 15.33 -14.16
CA PRO A 25 5.60 14.50 -14.53
C PRO A 25 5.94 13.54 -15.69
N ALA A 26 5.09 12.55 -15.92
CA ALA A 26 5.12 11.71 -17.10
C ALA A 26 4.75 12.52 -18.36
N MET A 27 5.09 12.00 -19.54
CA MET A 27 4.64 12.57 -20.81
C MET A 27 3.11 12.41 -20.96
N THR A 28 2.61 11.22 -20.68
CA THR A 28 1.17 10.92 -20.65
C THR A 28 0.84 9.93 -19.54
N GLY A 29 -0.37 10.01 -18.99
CA GLY A 29 -0.79 9.17 -17.86
C GLY A 29 -0.09 9.53 -16.56
N GLY A 30 0.08 8.54 -15.68
CA GLY A 30 0.68 8.76 -14.37
C GLY A 30 -0.19 9.58 -13.43
N VAL A 31 -1.50 9.59 -13.68
CA VAL A 31 -2.50 10.24 -12.82
C VAL A 31 -2.47 9.56 -11.47
N SER A 32 -2.29 10.33 -10.42
CA SER A 32 -2.40 9.88 -9.04
C SER A 32 -3.88 9.82 -8.66
N ARG A 33 -4.27 8.74 -7.99
CA ARG A 33 -5.60 8.58 -7.41
C ARG A 33 -5.46 8.42 -5.91
N PHE A 34 -6.19 9.22 -5.15
CA PHE A 34 -6.29 9.11 -3.70
C PHE A 34 -7.73 8.86 -3.32
N VAL A 35 -7.95 7.93 -2.42
CA VAL A 35 -9.28 7.63 -1.89
C VAL A 35 -9.20 7.51 -0.37
N SER A 36 -10.18 8.10 0.33
CA SER A 36 -10.29 7.93 1.78
C SER A 36 -10.56 6.46 2.11
N SER A 37 -9.64 5.81 2.82
CA SER A 37 -9.86 4.44 3.29
C SER A 37 -11.05 4.36 4.26
N LEU A 38 -11.36 5.46 4.96
CA LEU A 38 -12.52 5.54 5.85
C LEU A 38 -13.84 5.58 5.07
N SER A 39 -13.87 6.30 3.93
CA SER A 39 -15.05 6.29 3.04
C SER A 39 -15.25 4.91 2.42
N VAL A 40 -14.17 4.24 2.04
CA VAL A 40 -14.21 2.85 1.55
C VAL A 40 -14.72 1.90 2.65
N PHE A 41 -14.22 2.05 3.88
CA PHE A 41 -14.69 1.28 5.03
C PHE A 41 -16.20 1.47 5.28
N ASP A 42 -16.67 2.71 5.29
CA ASP A 42 -18.08 3.02 5.54
C ASP A 42 -18.98 2.47 4.44
N GLU A 43 -18.53 2.55 3.18
CA GLU A 43 -19.26 1.99 2.04
C GLU A 43 -19.38 0.46 2.13
N ILE A 44 -18.27 -0.23 2.41
CA ILE A 44 -18.27 -1.69 2.58
C ILE A 44 -19.11 -2.09 3.80
N ARG A 45 -19.02 -1.34 4.89
CA ARG A 45 -19.83 -1.58 6.09
C ARG A 45 -21.33 -1.50 5.79
N ARG A 46 -21.72 -0.58 4.92
CA ARG A 46 -23.13 -0.36 4.56
C ARG A 46 -23.63 -1.42 3.57
N GLU A 47 -22.86 -1.74 2.55
CA GLU A 47 -23.31 -2.57 1.43
C GLU A 47 -22.98 -4.06 1.57
N ARG A 48 -21.80 -4.36 2.13
CA ARG A 48 -21.25 -5.73 2.24
C ARG A 48 -20.58 -5.93 3.61
N PRO A 49 -21.36 -5.84 4.73
CA PRO A 49 -20.80 -6.05 6.08
C PRO A 49 -20.21 -7.45 6.27
N ASP A 50 -20.65 -8.44 5.51
CA ASP A 50 -20.08 -9.79 5.46
C ASP A 50 -18.61 -9.76 4.99
N LEU A 51 -18.29 -9.01 3.95
CA LEU A 51 -16.92 -8.86 3.44
C LEU A 51 -16.07 -7.99 4.35
N LEU A 52 -16.66 -7.03 5.06
CA LEU A 52 -15.93 -6.24 6.04
C LEU A 52 -15.34 -7.10 7.15
N VAL A 53 -16.06 -8.13 7.61
CA VAL A 53 -15.54 -9.10 8.60
C VAL A 53 -14.31 -9.82 8.08
N VAL A 54 -14.31 -10.20 6.80
CA VAL A 54 -13.16 -10.84 6.14
C VAL A 54 -11.96 -9.88 6.07
N LEU A 55 -12.20 -8.63 5.66
CA LEU A 55 -11.17 -7.59 5.58
C LEU A 55 -10.61 -7.21 6.95
N ALA A 56 -11.45 -7.17 7.99
CA ALA A 56 -11.00 -6.92 9.37
C ALA A 56 -10.18 -8.09 9.94
N ARG A 57 -10.47 -9.34 9.54
CA ARG A 57 -9.60 -10.49 9.86
C ARG A 57 -8.23 -10.37 9.18
N GLY A 58 -8.18 -9.73 8.01
CA GLY A 58 -6.97 -9.45 7.26
C GLY A 58 -6.32 -10.64 6.58
N PHE A 59 -5.08 -10.47 6.15
CA PHE A 59 -4.33 -11.43 5.32
C PHE A 59 -2.89 -11.55 5.79
N ARG A 60 -2.23 -12.67 5.46
CA ARG A 60 -0.78 -12.81 5.61
C ARG A 60 -0.11 -12.00 4.50
N TYR A 61 0.96 -11.28 4.83
CA TYR A 61 1.69 -10.42 3.90
C TYR A 61 3.09 -10.92 3.66
N HIS A 62 3.52 -10.94 2.41
CA HIS A 62 4.94 -11.08 2.09
C HIS A 62 5.65 -9.74 2.32
N ARG A 63 6.81 -9.77 2.98
CA ARG A 63 7.60 -8.57 3.34
C ARG A 63 8.47 -8.04 2.21
N PHE A 64 8.44 -8.70 1.05
CA PHE A 64 9.06 -8.27 -0.21
C PHE A 64 10.58 -8.08 -0.15
N GLY A 65 11.28 -8.79 0.75
CA GLY A 65 12.72 -8.69 0.93
C GLY A 65 13.14 -7.55 1.87
N GLU A 66 12.19 -6.96 2.58
CA GLU A 66 12.43 -5.93 3.60
C GLU A 66 12.39 -6.50 5.03
N GLU A 67 12.30 -7.84 5.16
CA GLU A 67 12.43 -8.53 6.46
C GLU A 67 13.83 -8.36 7.05
N GLY A 68 13.90 -8.31 8.38
CA GLY A 68 15.16 -8.29 9.11
C GLY A 68 15.92 -9.61 9.00
N PRO A 69 17.23 -9.62 9.33
CA PRO A 69 18.01 -10.86 9.38
C PRO A 69 17.38 -11.87 10.33
N GLY A 70 17.01 -13.05 9.81
CA GLY A 70 16.38 -14.12 10.60
C GLY A 70 14.86 -14.02 10.72
N ASP A 71 14.23 -12.99 10.19
CA ASP A 71 12.78 -12.89 10.11
C ASP A 71 12.22 -13.71 8.94
N ASP A 72 11.01 -14.24 9.11
CA ASP A 72 10.29 -14.87 8.02
C ASP A 72 9.92 -13.86 6.92
N PRO A 73 9.98 -14.25 5.64
CA PRO A 73 9.56 -13.38 4.54
C PRO A 73 8.05 -13.11 4.53
N VAL A 74 7.26 -13.89 5.26
CA VAL A 74 5.82 -13.72 5.41
C VAL A 74 5.49 -13.39 6.86
N THR A 75 4.53 -12.48 7.07
CA THR A 75 4.13 -12.11 8.44
C THR A 75 3.62 -13.32 9.23
N PRO A 76 3.98 -13.49 10.51
CA PRO A 76 3.50 -14.61 11.34
C PRO A 76 2.02 -14.48 11.71
N HIS A 77 1.41 -13.32 11.50
CA HIS A 77 0.03 -12.99 11.77
C HIS A 77 -0.67 -12.45 10.52
N ARG A 78 -1.98 -12.37 10.57
CA ARG A 78 -2.79 -11.71 9.52
C ARG A 78 -2.81 -10.20 9.81
N VAL A 79 -2.52 -9.40 8.80
CA VAL A 79 -2.59 -7.93 8.85
C VAL A 79 -4.00 -7.52 8.48
N PRO A 80 -4.77 -6.87 9.39
CA PRO A 80 -6.11 -6.41 9.10
C PRO A 80 -6.10 -5.31 8.04
N VAL A 81 -7.02 -5.39 7.06
CA VAL A 81 -7.21 -4.31 6.10
C VAL A 81 -7.83 -3.10 6.79
N PHE A 82 -8.78 -3.34 7.66
CA PHE A 82 -9.36 -2.32 8.53
C PHE A 82 -9.27 -2.76 9.99
N SER A 83 -8.83 -1.86 10.84
CA SER A 83 -8.74 -2.07 12.28
C SER A 83 -9.16 -0.82 13.04
N GLU A 84 -9.61 -0.98 14.27
CA GLU A 84 -9.93 0.14 15.15
C GLU A 84 -9.06 0.09 16.40
N CYS A 85 -8.49 1.23 16.77
CA CYS A 85 -7.74 1.40 18.00
C CYS A 85 -8.06 2.77 18.59
N ASN A 86 -8.49 2.81 19.83
CA ASN A 86 -8.88 4.04 20.54
C ASN A 86 -9.93 4.89 19.79
N GLY A 87 -10.91 4.25 19.15
CA GLY A 87 -11.95 4.93 18.37
C GLY A 87 -11.48 5.42 17.00
N LEU A 88 -10.28 5.10 16.57
CA LEU A 88 -9.73 5.49 15.28
C LEU A 88 -9.65 4.28 14.35
N VAL A 89 -10.38 4.33 13.25
CA VAL A 89 -10.29 3.33 12.18
C VAL A 89 -9.05 3.60 11.34
N SER A 90 -8.29 2.56 11.06
CA SER A 90 -7.08 2.58 10.22
C SER A 90 -7.21 1.57 9.08
N GLY A 91 -6.78 1.97 7.87
CA GLY A 91 -6.72 1.12 6.69
C GLY A 91 -5.28 0.70 6.39
N ARG A 92 -5.07 -0.58 6.06
CA ARG A 92 -3.79 -1.14 5.63
C ARG A 92 -4.01 -2.17 4.54
N PHE A 93 -3.57 -1.90 3.32
CA PHE A 93 -3.79 -2.84 2.22
C PHE A 93 -2.72 -2.74 1.14
N VAL A 94 -2.17 -3.88 0.75
CA VAL A 94 -1.34 -4.07 -0.44
C VAL A 94 -1.66 -5.43 -1.02
N ARG A 95 -2.48 -5.48 -2.08
CA ARG A 95 -2.90 -6.73 -2.73
C ARG A 95 -1.73 -7.59 -3.14
N GLU A 96 -0.72 -7.00 -3.78
CA GLU A 96 0.46 -7.71 -4.26
C GLU A 96 1.17 -8.49 -3.14
N TYR A 97 1.23 -7.92 -1.94
CA TYR A 97 1.88 -8.59 -0.79
C TYR A 97 1.08 -9.79 -0.29
N VAL A 98 -0.26 -9.73 -0.37
CA VAL A 98 -1.16 -10.83 -0.04
C VAL A 98 -1.02 -11.97 -1.05
N GLU A 99 -1.04 -11.64 -2.35
CA GLU A 99 -0.96 -12.64 -3.42
C GLU A 99 0.41 -13.32 -3.45
N ILE A 100 1.51 -12.57 -3.27
CA ILE A 100 2.86 -13.15 -3.19
C ILE A 100 3.01 -14.04 -1.95
N ALA A 101 2.40 -13.68 -0.80
CA ALA A 101 2.43 -14.55 0.37
C ALA A 101 1.79 -15.91 0.07
N ALA A 102 0.63 -15.92 -0.61
CA ALA A 102 -0.04 -17.16 -1.01
C ALA A 102 0.71 -17.93 -2.11
N ASP A 103 1.43 -17.26 -2.99
CA ASP A 103 2.26 -17.90 -4.03
C ASP A 103 3.53 -18.54 -3.46
N LYS A 104 4.15 -17.90 -2.48
CA LYS A 104 5.43 -18.35 -1.90
C LYS A 104 5.27 -19.34 -0.76
N ASP A 105 4.16 -19.26 -0.03
CA ASP A 105 3.85 -20.18 1.08
C ASP A 105 2.56 -20.94 0.75
N HIS A 106 2.71 -22.18 0.27
CA HIS A 106 1.58 -23.04 -0.13
C HIS A 106 0.65 -23.44 1.03
N SER A 107 1.02 -23.15 2.28
CA SER A 107 0.11 -23.28 3.42
C SER A 107 -0.91 -22.15 3.50
N ILE A 108 -0.69 -21.04 2.77
CA ILE A 108 -1.56 -19.87 2.71
C ILE A 108 -2.45 -19.99 1.48
N VAL A 109 -3.68 -20.39 1.69
CA VAL A 109 -4.67 -20.51 0.61
C VAL A 109 -5.69 -19.39 0.77
N LEU A 110 -5.79 -18.51 -0.23
CA LEU A 110 -6.87 -17.53 -0.30
C LEU A 110 -8.16 -18.24 -0.69
N THR A 111 -9.17 -18.15 0.16
CA THR A 111 -10.51 -18.66 -0.10
C THR A 111 -11.25 -17.79 -1.13
N ASP A 112 -12.32 -18.31 -1.72
CA ASP A 112 -13.12 -17.56 -2.69
C ASP A 112 -13.70 -16.28 -2.06
N VAL A 113 -14.17 -16.35 -0.81
CA VAL A 113 -14.70 -15.18 -0.11
C VAL A 113 -13.61 -14.14 0.20
N GLU A 114 -12.37 -14.57 0.45
CA GLU A 114 -11.23 -13.65 0.61
C GLU A 114 -10.87 -12.97 -0.72
N ARG A 115 -10.90 -13.69 -1.84
CA ARG A 115 -10.72 -13.11 -3.17
C ARG A 115 -11.85 -12.14 -3.53
N GLU A 116 -13.08 -12.47 -3.18
CA GLU A 116 -14.24 -11.59 -3.35
C GLU A 116 -14.08 -10.30 -2.52
N ALA A 117 -13.67 -10.42 -1.25
CA ALA A 117 -13.45 -9.27 -0.37
C ALA A 117 -12.36 -8.32 -0.91
N ILE A 118 -11.25 -8.87 -1.41
CA ILE A 118 -10.17 -8.10 -2.06
C ILE A 118 -10.70 -7.39 -3.30
N GLY A 119 -11.40 -8.11 -4.18
CA GLY A 119 -11.96 -7.53 -5.40
C GLY A 119 -12.99 -6.44 -5.12
N TYR A 120 -13.86 -6.64 -4.12
CA TYR A 120 -14.85 -5.64 -3.72
C TYR A 120 -14.21 -4.39 -3.12
N LEU A 121 -13.20 -4.55 -2.27
CA LEU A 121 -12.40 -3.43 -1.75
C LEU A 121 -11.82 -2.58 -2.88
N GLU A 122 -11.15 -3.22 -3.85
CA GLU A 122 -10.52 -2.49 -4.96
C GLU A 122 -11.56 -1.82 -5.87
N ALA A 123 -12.67 -2.50 -6.17
CA ALA A 123 -13.76 -1.92 -6.94
C ALA A 123 -14.33 -0.67 -6.24
N THR A 124 -14.54 -0.74 -4.92
CA THR A 124 -15.02 0.38 -4.11
C THR A 124 -13.99 1.51 -4.08
N ALA A 125 -12.71 1.22 -3.87
CA ALA A 125 -11.65 2.22 -3.82
C ALA A 125 -11.39 2.89 -5.19
N ASN A 126 -11.80 2.28 -6.29
CA ASN A 126 -11.68 2.83 -7.63
C ASN A 126 -12.92 3.63 -8.08
N ARG A 127 -13.95 3.71 -7.27
CA ARG A 127 -15.16 4.48 -7.61
C ARG A 127 -14.85 5.96 -7.77
N PRO A 128 -15.29 6.60 -8.89
CA PRO A 128 -14.99 8.00 -9.17
C PRO A 128 -15.62 9.00 -8.17
N ASP A 129 -16.72 8.59 -7.52
CA ASP A 129 -17.42 9.41 -6.52
C ASP A 129 -16.73 9.40 -5.15
N LEU A 130 -15.80 8.46 -4.90
CA LEU A 130 -15.02 8.35 -3.67
C LEU A 130 -13.57 8.80 -3.85
N ALA A 131 -13.06 8.78 -5.07
CA ALA A 131 -11.65 9.00 -5.38
C ALA A 131 -11.39 10.41 -5.91
N LEU A 132 -10.21 10.95 -5.57
CA LEU A 132 -9.65 12.17 -6.11
C LEU A 132 -8.53 11.81 -7.09
N ASP A 133 -8.72 12.17 -8.38
CA ASP A 133 -7.71 12.00 -9.42
C ASP A 133 -7.00 13.32 -9.69
N PHE A 134 -5.67 13.30 -9.72
CA PHE A 134 -4.86 14.49 -10.02
C PHE A 134 -3.52 14.13 -10.65
N THR A 135 -2.98 15.07 -11.42
CA THR A 135 -1.62 14.99 -11.96
C THR A 135 -0.77 16.07 -11.32
N MET A 136 0.33 15.66 -10.70
CA MET A 136 1.26 16.61 -10.06
C MET A 136 2.12 17.31 -11.11
N ALA A 137 2.18 18.63 -11.05
CA ALA A 137 3.12 19.43 -11.79
C ALA A 137 4.52 19.42 -11.12
N ALA A 138 5.57 19.78 -11.87
CA ALA A 138 6.91 19.91 -11.30
C ALA A 138 6.94 20.95 -10.17
N GLY A 139 7.52 20.58 -9.02
CA GLY A 139 7.58 21.38 -7.81
C GLY A 139 6.41 21.16 -6.85
N GLU A 140 5.35 20.48 -7.27
CA GLU A 140 4.24 20.13 -6.34
C GLU A 140 4.62 19.00 -5.41
N ALA A 141 4.15 19.10 -4.17
CA ALA A 141 4.28 18.07 -3.16
C ALA A 141 2.91 17.71 -2.58
N VAL A 142 2.74 16.44 -2.22
CA VAL A 142 1.59 15.94 -1.47
C VAL A 142 2.06 15.13 -0.29
N VAL A 143 1.38 15.29 0.84
CA VAL A 143 1.58 14.48 2.05
C VAL A 143 0.25 13.87 2.42
N ALA A 144 0.21 12.58 2.67
CA ALA A 144 -0.99 11.85 3.04
C ALA A 144 -0.74 10.96 4.27
N ASN A 145 -1.77 10.79 5.08
CA ASN A 145 -1.77 9.82 6.16
C ASN A 145 -2.06 8.42 5.58
N ASN A 146 -1.09 7.53 5.67
CA ASN A 146 -1.19 6.18 5.11
C ASN A 146 -2.25 5.29 5.75
N PHE A 147 -2.70 5.62 6.95
CA PHE A 147 -3.76 4.87 7.63
C PHE A 147 -5.18 5.29 7.22
N THR A 148 -5.30 6.43 6.53
CA THR A 148 -6.62 6.99 6.16
C THR A 148 -6.78 7.21 4.66
N VAL A 149 -5.74 6.93 3.87
CA VAL A 149 -5.75 7.10 2.40
C VAL A 149 -5.17 5.85 1.73
N PHE A 150 -5.92 5.28 0.80
CA PHE A 150 -5.35 4.43 -0.23
C PHE A 150 -4.99 5.27 -1.44
N HIS A 151 -3.88 4.92 -2.07
CA HIS A 151 -3.42 5.61 -3.26
C HIS A 151 -3.14 4.65 -4.42
N ALA A 152 -3.32 5.15 -5.62
CA ALA A 152 -3.15 4.41 -6.86
C ALA A 152 -2.51 5.32 -7.90
N ARG A 153 -2.15 4.75 -9.03
CA ARG A 153 -1.59 5.50 -10.17
C ARG A 153 -1.92 4.78 -11.48
N THR A 154 -2.40 5.53 -12.45
CA THR A 154 -2.58 4.99 -13.80
C THR A 154 -1.24 4.63 -14.45
N ALA A 155 -1.25 3.74 -15.44
CA ALA A 155 -0.11 3.53 -16.29
C ALA A 155 0.35 4.84 -16.94
N PHE A 156 1.62 4.92 -17.32
CA PHE A 156 2.18 6.12 -17.93
C PHE A 156 3.22 5.81 -19.00
N THR A 157 3.44 6.78 -19.88
CA THR A 157 4.56 6.78 -20.82
C THR A 157 5.50 7.93 -20.50
N ASP A 158 6.79 7.68 -20.75
CA ASP A 158 7.85 8.67 -20.59
C ASP A 158 8.29 9.22 -21.93
N ASP A 159 8.76 10.44 -21.90
CA ASP A 159 9.66 10.96 -22.92
C ASP A 159 11.02 10.23 -22.77
N PRO A 160 11.66 9.73 -23.86
CA PRO A 160 12.94 9.03 -23.79
C PRO A 160 14.03 9.81 -23.05
N ASP A 161 14.06 11.15 -23.24
CA ASP A 161 15.08 12.03 -22.69
C ASP A 161 14.67 12.65 -21.34
N ARG A 162 13.37 12.63 -21.01
CA ARG A 162 12.79 13.30 -19.85
C ARG A 162 11.85 12.38 -19.07
N ARG A 163 12.39 11.36 -18.43
CA ARG A 163 11.63 10.38 -17.66
C ARG A 163 10.92 11.01 -16.46
N ARG A 164 9.72 10.48 -16.15
CA ARG A 164 8.98 10.80 -14.93
C ARG A 164 9.88 10.61 -13.71
N HIS A 165 9.85 11.59 -12.80
CA HIS A 165 10.63 11.54 -11.57
C HIS A 165 9.82 12.12 -10.42
N LEU A 166 9.37 11.25 -9.53
CA LEU A 166 8.80 11.59 -8.23
C LEU A 166 9.75 11.10 -7.14
N LEU A 167 10.06 11.95 -6.19
CA LEU A 167 10.64 11.52 -4.92
C LEU A 167 9.52 11.06 -4.01
N ARG A 168 9.72 9.92 -3.35
CA ARG A 168 8.79 9.37 -2.36
C ARG A 168 9.52 9.19 -1.04
N LEU A 169 8.90 9.67 0.03
CA LEU A 169 9.38 9.49 1.40
C LEU A 169 8.28 8.86 2.23
N TRP A 170 8.67 7.96 3.10
CA TRP A 170 7.84 7.43 4.18
C TRP A 170 8.33 8.04 5.48
N LEU A 171 7.43 8.66 6.22
CA LEU A 171 7.75 9.39 7.42
C LEU A 171 7.03 8.76 8.61
N ALA A 172 7.70 8.71 9.74
CA ALA A 172 7.08 8.40 11.02
C ALA A 172 6.43 9.68 11.58
N ALA A 173 5.27 9.53 12.21
CA ALA A 173 4.61 10.60 12.94
C ALA A 173 5.07 10.61 14.41
N ASP A 174 5.14 11.80 15.00
CA ASP A 174 5.39 11.97 16.44
C ASP A 174 4.33 12.94 17.00
N PRO A 175 3.41 12.48 17.86
CA PRO A 175 3.22 11.10 18.30
C PRO A 175 2.69 10.18 17.18
N PRO A 176 3.00 8.88 17.23
CA PRO A 176 2.49 7.92 16.24
C PRO A 176 0.98 7.74 16.39
N ARG A 177 0.31 7.37 15.27
CA ARG A 177 -1.11 7.00 15.31
C ARG A 177 -1.28 5.71 16.13
N PRO A 178 -2.25 5.67 17.06
CA PRO A 178 -2.59 4.41 17.72
C PRO A 178 -3.17 3.43 16.70
N VAL A 179 -2.56 2.25 16.63
CA VAL A 179 -2.98 1.13 15.77
C VAL A 179 -2.91 -0.17 16.56
N VAL A 180 -3.65 -1.18 16.13
CA VAL A 180 -3.52 -2.52 16.71
C VAL A 180 -2.17 -3.12 16.29
N PRO A 181 -1.50 -3.92 17.14
CA PRO A 181 -0.17 -4.49 16.84
C PRO A 181 -0.14 -5.27 15.52
N GLU A 182 -1.24 -5.94 15.17
CA GLU A 182 -1.36 -6.76 13.95
C GLU A 182 -1.32 -5.92 12.66
N THR A 183 -1.51 -4.61 12.73
CA THR A 183 -1.34 -3.69 11.58
C THR A 183 0.12 -3.62 11.14
N MET A 184 1.06 -3.98 12.02
CA MET A 184 2.48 -3.91 11.77
C MET A 184 2.95 -5.06 10.88
N THR A 185 3.53 -4.73 9.75
CA THR A 185 4.12 -5.72 8.81
C THR A 185 5.53 -6.11 9.22
N TYR A 186 6.22 -5.22 9.94
CA TYR A 186 7.60 -5.39 10.39
C TYR A 186 7.67 -5.32 11.91
N PRO A 187 8.53 -6.14 12.57
CA PRO A 187 8.65 -6.12 14.03
C PRO A 187 9.12 -4.76 14.57
N GLY A 188 8.45 -4.27 15.58
CA GLY A 188 8.93 -3.24 16.50
C GLY A 188 8.64 -1.80 16.16
N GLU A 189 8.51 -1.41 14.89
CA GLU A 189 8.33 -0.02 14.49
C GLU A 189 7.30 0.12 13.36
N PRO A 190 6.52 1.21 13.29
CA PRO A 190 5.73 1.53 12.12
C PRO A 190 6.64 1.69 10.89
N GLY A 191 6.28 1.04 9.79
CA GLY A 191 7.04 1.12 8.55
C GLY A 191 8.17 0.09 8.44
N ILE A 192 9.10 0.35 7.53
CA ILE A 192 10.28 -0.49 7.30
C ILE A 192 11.39 -0.01 8.23
N PRO A 193 11.89 -0.85 9.15
CA PRO A 193 12.95 -0.45 10.06
C PRO A 193 14.24 -0.11 9.29
N PRO A 194 15.05 0.84 9.78
CA PRO A 194 16.36 1.14 9.19
C PRO A 194 17.23 -0.12 9.14
N GLN A 195 17.70 -0.46 7.96
CA GLN A 195 18.58 -1.63 7.77
C GLN A 195 20.01 -1.17 7.52
N TRP A 196 20.69 -0.79 8.57
CA TRP A 196 22.07 -0.31 8.52
C TRP A 196 23.01 -1.38 7.96
N GLY A 197 23.81 -1.02 6.98
CA GLY A 197 24.82 -1.90 6.37
C GLY A 197 24.26 -2.93 5.37
N ARG A 198 22.97 -2.91 5.07
CA ARG A 198 22.36 -3.75 4.05
C ARG A 198 22.49 -3.13 2.67
N THR A 199 23.06 -3.86 1.73
CA THR A 199 22.94 -3.50 0.30
C THR A 199 21.48 -3.74 -0.11
N PRO A 200 20.76 -2.73 -0.64
CA PRO A 200 19.38 -2.92 -1.07
C PRO A 200 19.28 -4.07 -2.05
N SER A 201 18.55 -5.13 -1.71
CA SER A 201 18.37 -6.31 -2.57
C SER A 201 17.64 -5.99 -3.88
N PHE A 202 17.05 -4.80 -3.98
CA PHE A 202 16.44 -4.25 -5.19
C PHE A 202 17.45 -3.88 -6.29
N ALA A 203 18.68 -3.53 -5.97
CA ALA A 203 19.69 -3.19 -6.97
C ALA A 203 20.06 -4.41 -7.84
N SER A 204 20.08 -5.61 -7.28
CA SER A 204 20.54 -6.83 -7.98
C SER A 204 19.48 -7.51 -8.85
N ARG A 205 18.18 -7.21 -8.67
CA ARG A 205 17.11 -7.86 -9.44
C ARG A 205 16.66 -7.11 -10.68
N PHE A 206 17.03 -5.85 -10.83
CA PHE A 206 16.60 -4.99 -11.93
C PHE A 206 17.72 -4.54 -12.85
N ASP A 207 18.98 -4.84 -12.53
CA ASP A 207 20.14 -4.56 -13.40
C ASP A 207 20.43 -5.68 -14.41
N SER A 208 19.57 -6.73 -14.47
CA SER A 208 19.73 -7.90 -15.35
C SER A 208 18.61 -8.07 -16.38
N GLN A 209 17.91 -6.99 -16.77
CA GLN A 209 17.03 -6.96 -17.96
C GLN A 209 17.23 -5.72 -18.81
#